data_5d9cd99224775ba971265c06967001af
#
_entry.id   5d9cd99224775ba971265c06967001af
#
_cell.length_a   1.000
_cell.length_b   1.000
_cell.length_c   1.000
_cell.angle_alpha   90.00
_cell.angle_beta   90.00
_cell.angle_gamma   90.00
#
_symmetry.space_group_name_H-M   'P 1'
#
loop_
_entity.id
_entity.type
_entity.pdbx_description
1 polymer ?
#
loop_
_entity_poly.entity_id
_entity_poly.type
_entity_poly.pdbx_seq_one_letter_code
_entity_poly.pdbx_strand_id
1 'polypeptide(L)'
;GGASADVAKGLEDLTIEMKDLDPSAIDFMKTGPLGKIFNPVRRYFTKFEDSDKAIGDIIKSLDKGETSLRNDNTTLELEQASMRDLTKQLNEKVEMGTQLDEYLTNAIEKAKADGTDPDRVKFVEEEILLPLRQRLLDFEQMLAVNQQGIVAMEIIRRNNLELIRSVERAKTVTVSALRVAVTVASALYHQKIVLEKVNLLNETTNNMIAATSKMLKDQGAEIQKQAICLLYTSPSP
;
A
#
# COMPACT_ATOMS: atom_id res chain seq x y z
N GLY A 1 6.92 0.36 -5.81
CA GLY A 1 7.56 -0.89 -6.13
C GLY A 1 6.65 -1.87 -6.82
N GLY A 2 7.25 -2.82 -7.54
CA GLY A 2 6.54 -3.83 -8.30
C GLY A 2 5.57 -4.69 -7.50
N ALA A 3 5.93 -5.04 -6.23
CA ALA A 3 5.10 -5.86 -5.36
C ALA A 3 3.76 -5.19 -5.01
N SER A 4 3.76 -3.90 -4.76
CA SER A 4 2.56 -3.12 -4.47
C SER A 4 1.60 -3.07 -5.66
N ALA A 5 2.11 -2.83 -6.88
CA ALA A 5 1.35 -2.84 -8.11
C ALA A 5 0.80 -4.25 -8.43
N ASP A 6 1.61 -5.30 -8.25
CA ASP A 6 1.22 -6.68 -8.49
C ASP A 6 0.10 -7.14 -7.55
N VAL A 7 0.17 -6.77 -6.27
CA VAL A 7 -0.87 -7.06 -5.29
C VAL A 7 -2.17 -6.32 -5.62
N ALA A 8 -2.10 -5.04 -5.95
CA ALA A 8 -3.28 -4.25 -6.35
C ALA A 8 -3.95 -4.85 -7.58
N LYS A 9 -3.16 -5.27 -8.57
CA LYS A 9 -3.67 -5.96 -9.77
C LYS A 9 -4.29 -7.32 -9.43
N GLY A 10 -3.66 -8.10 -8.57
CA GLY A 10 -4.20 -9.39 -8.12
C GLY A 10 -5.54 -9.24 -7.40
N LEU A 11 -5.72 -8.22 -6.57
CA LEU A 11 -6.99 -7.92 -5.91
C LEU A 11 -8.07 -7.51 -6.93
N GLU A 12 -7.71 -6.73 -7.94
CA GLU A 12 -8.61 -6.37 -9.03
C GLU A 12 -9.03 -7.60 -9.85
N ASP A 13 -8.08 -8.45 -10.22
CA ASP A 13 -8.33 -9.69 -10.97
C ASP A 13 -9.24 -10.63 -10.18
N LEU A 14 -9.04 -10.76 -8.87
CA LEU A 14 -9.91 -11.55 -7.99
C LEU A 14 -11.34 -10.99 -7.97
N THR A 15 -11.50 -9.69 -7.92
CA THR A 15 -12.81 -9.02 -7.95
C THR A 15 -13.53 -9.30 -9.26
N ILE A 16 -12.82 -9.27 -10.39
CA ILE A 16 -13.36 -9.56 -11.72
C ILE A 16 -13.80 -11.03 -11.81
N GLU A 17 -12.97 -11.98 -11.39
CA GLU A 17 -13.31 -13.41 -11.39
C GLU A 17 -14.53 -13.71 -10.50
N MET A 18 -14.61 -13.09 -9.34
CA MET A 18 -15.72 -13.27 -8.42
C MET A 18 -17.04 -12.68 -8.90
N LYS A 19 -17.00 -11.59 -9.67
CA LYS A 19 -18.20 -10.97 -10.22
C LYS A 19 -18.99 -11.90 -11.13
N ASP A 20 -18.31 -12.69 -11.94
CA ASP A 20 -18.90 -13.66 -12.84
C ASP A 20 -19.42 -14.93 -12.11
N LEU A 21 -19.00 -15.12 -10.87
CA LEU A 21 -19.34 -16.26 -10.02
C LEU A 21 -20.36 -15.92 -8.93
N ASP A 22 -20.96 -14.74 -8.99
CA ASP A 22 -21.98 -14.33 -8.03
C ASP A 22 -23.25 -15.17 -8.24
N PRO A 23 -23.62 -16.07 -7.28
CA PRO A 23 -24.80 -16.90 -7.41
C PRO A 23 -26.11 -16.11 -7.34
N SER A 24 -26.09 -14.83 -6.93
CA SER A 24 -27.30 -13.99 -6.90
C SER A 24 -27.86 -13.69 -8.29
N ALA A 25 -27.04 -13.79 -9.33
CA ALA A 25 -27.47 -13.61 -10.72
C ALA A 25 -28.18 -14.82 -11.29
N ILE A 26 -28.28 -15.92 -10.55
CA ILE A 26 -28.82 -17.19 -11.03
C ILE A 26 -30.08 -17.55 -10.24
N ASP A 27 -31.17 -17.79 -10.95
CA ASP A 27 -32.36 -18.38 -10.37
C ASP A 27 -32.20 -19.91 -10.34
N PHE A 28 -31.74 -20.44 -9.22
CA PHE A 28 -31.56 -21.87 -9.00
C PHE A 28 -32.87 -22.67 -9.05
N MET A 29 -34.00 -21.98 -9.03
CA MET A 29 -35.36 -22.59 -9.01
C MET A 29 -36.01 -22.65 -10.38
N LYS A 30 -35.47 -21.93 -11.38
CA LYS A 30 -36.05 -21.94 -12.73
C LYS A 30 -35.66 -23.19 -13.50
N THR A 31 -36.50 -24.20 -13.43
CA THR A 31 -36.48 -25.31 -14.36
C THR A 31 -37.48 -25.01 -15.48
N GLY A 32 -37.04 -24.44 -16.58
CA GLY A 32 -37.87 -24.28 -17.79
C GLY A 32 -38.06 -25.59 -18.54
N PRO A 33 -39.01 -25.68 -19.50
CA PRO A 33 -39.26 -26.88 -20.32
C PRO A 33 -38.04 -27.32 -21.15
N LEU A 34 -37.03 -26.44 -21.32
CA LEU A 34 -35.73 -26.73 -21.93
C LEU A 34 -34.63 -26.98 -20.89
N GLY A 35 -34.99 -27.15 -19.60
CA GLY A 35 -34.07 -27.23 -18.47
C GLY A 35 -33.03 -28.37 -18.51
N LYS A 36 -33.23 -29.37 -19.38
CA LYS A 36 -32.25 -30.44 -19.59
C LYS A 36 -31.08 -30.01 -20.51
N ILE A 37 -31.29 -29.02 -21.35
CA ILE A 37 -30.29 -28.56 -22.34
C ILE A 37 -29.63 -27.23 -21.92
N PHE A 38 -30.37 -26.36 -21.24
CA PHE A 38 -29.91 -25.05 -20.77
C PHE A 38 -30.16 -24.86 -19.27
N ASN A 39 -29.56 -25.70 -18.43
CA ASN A 39 -29.69 -25.54 -17.00
C ASN A 39 -28.70 -24.43 -16.54
N PRO A 40 -29.21 -23.27 -16.08
CA PRO A 40 -28.34 -22.16 -15.61
C PRO A 40 -27.47 -22.57 -14.43
N VAL A 41 -27.93 -23.50 -13.59
CA VAL A 41 -27.14 -24.03 -12.46
C VAL A 41 -25.93 -24.82 -12.95
N ARG A 42 -26.15 -25.71 -13.97
CA ARG A 42 -25.07 -26.51 -14.55
C ARG A 42 -24.01 -25.62 -15.21
N ARG A 43 -24.43 -24.55 -15.90
CA ARG A 43 -23.55 -23.57 -16.53
C ARG A 43 -22.74 -22.84 -15.47
N TYR A 44 -23.37 -22.47 -14.35
CA TYR A 44 -22.70 -21.82 -13.24
C TYR A 44 -21.58 -22.70 -12.64
N PHE A 45 -21.87 -23.96 -12.37
CA PHE A 45 -20.90 -24.90 -11.82
C PHE A 45 -19.76 -25.20 -12.79
N THR A 46 -20.04 -25.34 -14.08
CA THR A 46 -18.99 -25.51 -15.10
C THR A 46 -18.07 -24.27 -15.10
N LYS A 47 -18.65 -23.08 -15.08
CA LYS A 47 -17.89 -21.82 -15.03
C LYS A 47 -17.08 -21.70 -13.74
N PHE A 48 -17.64 -22.16 -12.62
CA PHE A 48 -16.92 -22.18 -11.33
C PHE A 48 -15.73 -23.15 -11.37
N GLU A 49 -15.89 -24.35 -11.90
CA GLU A 49 -14.79 -25.32 -12.06
C GLU A 49 -13.66 -24.74 -12.93
N ASP A 50 -14.02 -24.08 -14.03
CA ASP A 50 -13.05 -23.41 -14.92
C ASP A 50 -12.33 -22.25 -14.23
N SER A 51 -13.01 -21.52 -13.36
CA SER A 51 -12.48 -20.35 -12.65
C SER A 51 -11.75 -20.71 -11.34
N ASP A 52 -12.00 -21.88 -10.76
CA ASP A 52 -11.40 -22.30 -9.48
C ASP A 52 -9.88 -22.32 -9.56
N LYS A 53 -9.34 -22.80 -10.68
CA LYS A 53 -7.89 -22.76 -10.92
C LYS A 53 -7.35 -21.32 -11.03
N ALA A 54 -8.05 -20.47 -11.75
CA ALA A 54 -7.67 -19.05 -11.90
C ALA A 54 -7.70 -18.34 -10.56
N ILE A 55 -8.74 -18.55 -9.75
CA ILE A 55 -8.83 -18.01 -8.38
C ILE A 55 -7.68 -18.54 -7.51
N GLY A 56 -7.39 -19.82 -7.56
CA GLY A 56 -6.29 -20.43 -6.84
C GLY A 56 -4.93 -19.83 -7.21
N ASP A 57 -4.69 -19.58 -8.48
CA ASP A 57 -3.47 -18.95 -8.99
C ASP A 57 -3.35 -17.49 -8.54
N ILE A 58 -4.47 -16.74 -8.56
CA ILE A 58 -4.53 -15.37 -8.05
C ILE A 58 -4.20 -15.33 -6.56
N ILE A 59 -4.78 -16.23 -5.76
CA ILE A 59 -4.51 -16.31 -4.31
C ILE A 59 -3.03 -16.64 -4.04
N LYS A 60 -2.42 -17.55 -4.79
CA LYS A 60 -0.98 -17.82 -4.67
C LYS A 60 -0.13 -16.60 -5.00
N SER A 61 -0.49 -15.87 -6.04
CA SER A 61 0.16 -14.62 -6.42
C SER A 61 0.03 -13.56 -5.33
N LEU A 62 -1.16 -13.43 -4.73
CA LEU A 62 -1.41 -12.52 -3.61
C LEU A 62 -0.59 -12.90 -2.36
N ASP A 63 -0.47 -14.17 -2.03
CA ASP A 63 0.38 -14.66 -0.95
C ASP A 63 1.84 -14.27 -1.14
N LYS A 64 2.33 -14.47 -2.35
CA LYS A 64 3.70 -14.11 -2.73
C LYS A 64 3.94 -12.60 -2.65
N GLY A 65 2.97 -11.83 -3.12
CA GLY A 65 2.98 -10.38 -3.05
C GLY A 65 2.93 -9.87 -1.60
N GLU A 66 2.11 -10.46 -0.76
CA GLU A 66 2.05 -10.15 0.68
C GLU A 66 3.40 -10.35 1.37
N THR A 67 4.06 -11.49 1.12
CA THR A 67 5.39 -11.76 1.65
C THR A 67 6.41 -10.71 1.20
N SER A 68 6.38 -10.32 -0.06
CA SER A 68 7.24 -9.27 -0.60
C SER A 68 6.98 -7.91 0.06
N LEU A 69 5.72 -7.55 0.29
CA LEU A 69 5.35 -6.30 0.97
C LEU A 69 5.81 -6.29 2.43
N ARG A 70 5.73 -7.41 3.13
CA ARG A 70 6.24 -7.54 4.51
C ARG A 70 7.75 -7.37 4.56
N ASN A 71 8.48 -7.97 3.61
CA ASN A 71 9.93 -7.83 3.49
C ASN A 71 10.33 -6.39 3.16
N ASP A 72 9.61 -5.75 2.24
CA ASP A 72 9.81 -4.34 1.90
C ASP A 72 9.62 -3.43 3.12
N ASN A 73 8.59 -3.68 3.93
CA ASN A 73 8.34 -2.92 5.15
C ASN A 73 9.45 -3.09 6.17
N THR A 74 10.00 -4.29 6.32
CA THR A 74 11.16 -4.52 7.19
C THR A 74 12.37 -3.71 6.73
N THR A 75 12.64 -3.69 5.44
CA THR A 75 13.72 -2.88 4.85
C THR A 75 13.47 -1.37 5.07
N LEU A 76 12.25 -0.91 4.85
CA LEU A 76 11.87 0.49 5.07
C LEU A 76 12.03 0.92 6.53
N GLU A 77 11.68 0.07 7.48
CA GLU A 77 11.89 0.33 8.91
C GLU A 77 13.37 0.49 9.26
N LEU A 78 14.24 -0.37 8.72
CA LEU A 78 15.68 -0.27 8.91
C LEU A 78 16.25 1.00 8.29
N GLU A 79 15.80 1.36 7.10
CA GLU A 79 16.22 2.59 6.43
C GLU A 79 15.73 3.84 7.15
N GLN A 80 14.50 3.85 7.65
CA GLN A 80 13.99 4.94 8.48
C GLN A 80 14.82 5.12 9.75
N ALA A 81 15.22 4.04 10.41
CA ALA A 81 16.09 4.10 11.59
C ALA A 81 17.45 4.72 11.26
N SER A 82 18.07 4.32 10.14
CA SER A 82 19.32 4.91 9.65
C SER A 82 19.18 6.39 9.33
N MET A 83 18.08 6.80 8.71
CA MET A 83 17.80 8.19 8.39
C MET A 83 17.55 9.04 9.62
N ARG A 84 16.90 8.50 10.65
CA ARG A 84 16.74 9.20 11.94
C ARG A 84 18.08 9.42 12.63
N ASP A 85 18.96 8.43 12.58
CA ASP A 85 20.32 8.55 13.12
C ASP A 85 21.14 9.61 12.35
N LEU A 86 21.06 9.62 11.02
CA LEU A 86 21.67 10.65 10.19
C LEU A 86 21.09 12.04 10.50
N THR A 87 19.78 12.16 10.70
CA THR A 87 19.14 13.42 11.11
C THR A 87 19.73 13.94 12.41
N LYS A 88 19.91 13.06 13.41
CA LYS A 88 20.54 13.42 14.68
C LYS A 88 21.95 13.93 14.49
N GLN A 89 22.76 13.23 13.70
CA GLN A 89 24.14 13.64 13.42
C GLN A 89 24.20 14.97 12.68
N LEU A 90 23.34 15.20 11.70
CA LEU A 90 23.26 16.47 10.96
C LEU A 90 22.83 17.63 11.86
N ASN A 91 21.86 17.42 12.75
CA ASN A 91 21.45 18.43 13.74
C ASN A 91 22.61 18.81 14.67
N GLU A 92 23.37 17.84 15.16
CA GLU A 92 24.57 18.09 15.99
C GLU A 92 25.62 18.91 15.25
N LYS A 93 25.86 18.61 13.97
CA LYS A 93 26.80 19.35 13.12
C LYS A 93 26.31 20.77 12.83
N VAL A 94 25.04 20.97 12.56
CA VAL A 94 24.44 22.29 12.36
C VAL A 94 24.55 23.13 13.63
N GLU A 95 24.24 22.56 14.78
CA GLU A 95 24.35 23.24 16.08
C GLU A 95 25.78 23.65 16.36
N MET A 96 26.75 22.75 16.22
CA MET A 96 28.18 23.04 16.41
C MET A 96 28.65 24.10 15.42
N GLY A 97 28.29 23.99 14.16
CA GLY A 97 28.68 24.97 13.14
C GLY A 97 28.05 26.34 13.35
N THR A 98 26.84 26.42 13.85
CA THR A 98 26.16 27.67 14.20
C THR A 98 26.86 28.35 15.37
N GLN A 99 27.24 27.59 16.38
CA GLN A 99 28.05 28.12 17.50
C GLN A 99 29.42 28.64 17.03
N LEU A 100 30.07 27.92 16.13
CA LEU A 100 31.35 28.35 15.55
C LEU A 100 31.19 29.60 14.69
N ASP A 101 30.12 29.71 13.90
CA ASP A 101 29.77 30.90 13.12
C ASP A 101 29.66 32.14 14.05
N GLU A 102 28.90 32.01 15.12
CA GLU A 102 28.70 33.07 16.11
C GLU A 102 30.00 33.48 16.76
N TYR A 103 30.85 32.53 17.17
CA TYR A 103 32.17 32.79 17.72
C TYR A 103 33.06 33.55 16.73
N LEU A 104 33.13 33.10 15.48
CA LEU A 104 33.95 33.74 14.44
C LEU A 104 33.43 35.12 14.09
N THR A 105 32.14 35.33 14.00
CA THR A 105 31.50 36.62 13.73
C THR A 105 31.87 37.64 14.84
N ASN A 106 31.74 37.23 16.10
CA ASN A 106 32.09 38.06 17.23
C ASN A 106 33.59 38.37 17.29
N ALA A 107 34.45 37.39 16.99
CA ALA A 107 35.92 37.56 16.95
C ALA A 107 36.34 38.51 15.83
N ILE A 108 35.68 38.44 14.67
CA ILE A 108 35.94 39.36 13.54
C ILE A 108 35.54 40.78 13.89
N GLU A 109 34.38 40.99 14.49
CA GLU A 109 33.94 42.34 14.93
C GLU A 109 34.88 42.92 15.94
N LYS A 110 35.34 42.13 16.92
CA LYS A 110 36.32 42.56 17.91
C LYS A 110 37.67 42.91 17.28
N ALA A 111 38.16 42.10 16.34
CA ALA A 111 39.41 42.35 15.62
C ALA A 111 39.34 43.64 14.79
N LYS A 112 38.23 43.95 14.16
CA LYS A 112 37.99 45.21 13.45
C LYS A 112 38.02 46.40 14.40
N ALA A 113 37.40 46.28 15.56
CA ALA A 113 37.40 47.33 16.59
C ALA A 113 38.77 47.56 17.19
N ASP A 114 39.59 46.52 17.37
CA ASP A 114 40.94 46.59 17.94
C ASP A 114 41.99 47.03 16.90
N GLY A 115 41.62 47.30 15.66
CA GLY A 115 42.54 47.76 14.61
C GLY A 115 43.48 46.66 14.08
N THR A 116 43.11 45.40 14.20
CA THR A 116 43.85 44.26 13.61
C THR A 116 44.01 44.43 12.11
N ASP A 117 45.14 43.97 11.56
CA ASP A 117 45.46 44.04 10.12
C ASP A 117 44.25 43.59 9.28
N PRO A 118 43.77 44.48 8.38
CA PRO A 118 42.61 44.17 7.52
C PRO A 118 42.78 42.90 6.66
N ASP A 119 44.01 42.58 6.24
CA ASP A 119 44.27 41.38 5.43
C ASP A 119 44.03 40.10 6.23
N ARG A 120 44.36 40.09 7.51
CA ARG A 120 44.08 38.97 8.41
C ARG A 120 42.58 38.77 8.65
N VAL A 121 41.87 39.86 8.84
CA VAL A 121 40.41 39.85 9.01
C VAL A 121 39.73 39.31 7.74
N LYS A 122 40.14 39.80 6.59
CA LYS A 122 39.64 39.36 5.28
C LYS A 122 39.89 37.85 5.05
N PHE A 123 41.08 37.37 5.43
CA PHE A 123 41.39 35.93 5.33
C PHE A 123 40.43 35.08 6.14
N VAL A 124 40.15 35.45 7.37
CA VAL A 124 39.20 34.71 8.22
C VAL A 124 37.79 34.78 7.65
N GLU A 125 37.34 35.91 7.17
CA GLU A 125 36.02 36.07 6.55
C GLU A 125 35.86 35.20 5.28
N GLU A 126 36.82 35.23 4.39
CA GLU A 126 36.73 34.60 3.07
C GLU A 126 37.12 33.12 3.08
N GLU A 127 38.14 32.76 3.85
CA GLU A 127 38.72 31.40 3.81
C GLU A 127 38.24 30.50 4.95
N ILE A 128 37.58 31.03 5.97
CA ILE A 128 37.08 30.26 7.11
C ILE A 128 35.59 30.44 7.29
N LEU A 129 35.10 31.65 7.49
CA LEU A 129 33.69 31.90 7.79
C LEU A 129 32.78 31.62 6.60
N LEU A 130 33.10 32.07 5.41
CA LEU A 130 32.32 31.87 4.22
C LEU A 130 32.18 30.36 3.86
N PRO A 131 33.27 29.57 3.83
CA PRO A 131 33.16 28.14 3.63
C PRO A 131 32.35 27.41 4.72
N LEU A 132 32.47 27.84 5.97
CA LEU A 132 31.67 27.30 7.08
C LEU A 132 30.19 27.53 6.85
N ARG A 133 29.78 28.74 6.45
CA ARG A 133 28.37 29.07 6.15
C ARG A 133 27.84 28.29 4.97
N GLN A 134 28.63 28.09 3.93
CA GLN A 134 28.26 27.24 2.80
C GLN A 134 28.05 25.78 3.23
N ARG A 135 28.92 25.28 4.09
CA ARG A 135 28.78 23.90 4.62
C ARG A 135 27.54 23.72 5.51
N LEU A 136 27.25 24.74 6.33
CA LEU A 136 26.02 24.74 7.15
C LEU A 136 24.77 24.74 6.30
N LEU A 137 24.76 25.52 5.23
CA LEU A 137 23.65 25.53 4.27
C LEU A 137 23.45 24.15 3.63
N ASP A 138 24.53 23.49 3.23
CA ASP A 138 24.49 22.13 2.69
C ASP A 138 23.91 21.13 3.70
N PHE A 139 24.31 21.21 4.97
CA PHE A 139 23.76 20.34 6.02
C PHE A 139 22.27 20.59 6.27
N GLU A 140 21.83 21.84 6.24
CA GLU A 140 20.42 22.19 6.39
C GLU A 140 19.58 21.66 5.22
N GLN A 141 20.10 21.72 3.99
CA GLN A 141 19.45 21.12 2.82
C GLN A 141 19.40 19.59 2.91
N MET A 142 20.47 18.94 3.33
CA MET A 142 20.51 17.50 3.57
C MET A 142 19.50 17.08 4.65
N LEU A 143 19.36 17.86 5.72
CA LEU A 143 18.35 17.65 6.76
C LEU A 143 16.93 17.67 6.20
N ALA A 144 16.60 18.69 5.41
CA ALA A 144 15.27 18.82 4.81
C ALA A 144 14.95 17.63 3.89
N VAL A 145 15.88 17.24 3.02
CA VAL A 145 15.73 16.08 2.13
C VAL A 145 15.57 14.79 2.94
N ASN A 146 16.36 14.61 3.98
CA ASN A 146 16.32 13.43 4.83
C ASN A 146 14.98 13.30 5.58
N GLN A 147 14.45 14.39 6.10
CA GLN A 147 13.14 14.42 6.75
C GLN A 147 12.01 14.09 5.78
N GLN A 148 12.05 14.63 4.55
CA GLN A 148 11.10 14.28 3.49
C GLN A 148 11.17 12.78 3.14
N GLY A 149 12.37 12.22 3.08
CA GLY A 149 12.58 10.80 2.84
C GLY A 149 11.97 9.92 3.93
N ILE A 150 12.12 10.27 5.19
CA ILE A 150 11.51 9.55 6.33
C ILE A 150 9.99 9.54 6.22
N VAL A 151 9.38 10.69 5.91
CA VAL A 151 7.92 10.80 5.73
C VAL A 151 7.44 9.99 4.54
N ALA A 152 8.14 10.06 3.41
CA ALA A 152 7.80 9.28 2.22
C ALA A 152 7.84 7.77 2.49
N MET A 153 8.85 7.29 3.19
CA MET A 153 8.96 5.88 3.58
C MET A 153 7.83 5.44 4.51
N GLU A 154 7.41 6.28 5.44
CA GLU A 154 6.28 6.00 6.33
C GLU A 154 4.96 5.86 5.56
N ILE A 155 4.73 6.72 4.58
CA ILE A 155 3.55 6.63 3.71
C ILE A 155 3.55 5.32 2.91
N ILE A 156 4.69 4.96 2.32
CA ILE A 156 4.83 3.68 1.58
C ILE A 156 4.57 2.50 2.51
N ARG A 157 5.14 2.51 3.71
CA ARG A 157 4.95 1.45 4.71
C ARG A 157 3.49 1.27 5.11
N ARG A 158 2.77 2.36 5.33
CA ARG A 158 1.34 2.34 5.65
C ARG A 158 0.51 1.79 4.49
N ASN A 159 0.80 2.22 3.27
CA ASN A 159 0.13 1.69 2.09
C ASN A 159 0.36 0.19 1.92
N ASN A 160 1.57 -0.28 2.16
CA ASN A 160 1.88 -1.71 2.13
C ASN A 160 1.07 -2.48 3.19
N LEU A 161 0.91 -1.96 4.40
CA LEU A 161 0.09 -2.56 5.45
C LEU A 161 -1.39 -2.66 5.06
N GLU A 162 -1.94 -1.63 4.43
CA GLU A 162 -3.33 -1.66 3.93
C GLU A 162 -3.52 -2.70 2.83
N LEU A 163 -2.55 -2.82 1.91
CA LEU A 163 -2.56 -3.88 0.90
C LEU A 163 -2.49 -5.27 1.51
N ILE A 164 -1.64 -5.48 2.51
CA ILE A 164 -1.54 -6.74 3.24
C ILE A 164 -2.87 -7.12 3.91
N ARG A 165 -3.53 -6.17 4.57
CA ARG A 165 -4.85 -6.38 5.18
C ARG A 165 -5.90 -6.74 4.12
N SER A 166 -5.86 -6.08 2.97
CA SER A 166 -6.77 -6.37 1.86
C SER A 166 -6.58 -7.79 1.30
N VAL A 167 -5.33 -8.26 1.20
CA VAL A 167 -5.02 -9.64 0.78
C VAL A 167 -5.55 -10.64 1.79
N GLU A 168 -5.30 -10.46 3.07
CA GLU A 168 -5.79 -11.37 4.12
C GLU A 168 -7.31 -11.46 4.13
N ARG A 169 -7.98 -10.32 3.98
CA ARG A 169 -9.44 -10.25 3.88
C ARG A 169 -9.96 -10.95 2.64
N ALA A 170 -9.34 -10.72 1.49
CA ALA A 170 -9.70 -11.38 0.23
C ALA A 170 -9.60 -12.90 0.35
N LYS A 171 -8.52 -13.40 0.96
CA LYS A 171 -8.31 -14.84 1.16
C LYS A 171 -9.35 -15.46 2.11
N THR A 172 -9.54 -14.84 3.27
CA THR A 172 -10.31 -15.47 4.37
C THR A 172 -11.82 -15.30 4.22
N VAL A 173 -12.27 -14.14 3.81
CA VAL A 173 -13.69 -13.78 3.79
C VAL A 173 -14.30 -14.02 2.42
N THR A 174 -13.69 -13.45 1.38
CA THR A 174 -14.28 -13.43 0.03
C THR A 174 -14.33 -14.82 -0.60
N VAL A 175 -13.20 -15.54 -0.61
CA VAL A 175 -13.12 -16.87 -1.22
C VAL A 175 -13.89 -17.88 -0.39
N SER A 176 -13.88 -17.78 0.94
CA SER A 176 -14.67 -18.66 1.81
C SER A 176 -16.17 -18.45 1.61
N ALA A 177 -16.63 -17.20 1.51
CA ALA A 177 -18.04 -16.90 1.23
C ALA A 177 -18.49 -17.48 -0.11
N LEU A 178 -17.67 -17.35 -1.15
CA LEU A 178 -17.97 -17.93 -2.47
C LEU A 178 -18.03 -19.46 -2.44
N ARG A 179 -17.09 -20.11 -1.75
CA ARG A 179 -17.09 -21.57 -1.58
C ARG A 179 -18.30 -22.07 -0.82
N VAL A 180 -18.71 -21.36 0.22
CA VAL A 180 -19.95 -21.67 0.96
C VAL A 180 -21.16 -21.55 0.04
N ALA A 181 -21.27 -20.47 -0.75
CA ALA A 181 -22.34 -20.27 -1.69
C ALA A 181 -22.43 -21.41 -2.72
N VAL A 182 -21.31 -21.81 -3.29
CA VAL A 182 -21.24 -22.91 -4.25
C VAL A 182 -21.58 -24.24 -3.60
N THR A 183 -21.11 -24.49 -2.39
CA THR A 183 -21.46 -25.74 -1.66
C THR A 183 -22.94 -25.82 -1.38
N VAL A 184 -23.55 -24.73 -0.92
CA VAL A 184 -24.99 -24.65 -0.67
C VAL A 184 -25.79 -24.86 -1.97
N ALA A 185 -25.42 -24.15 -3.04
CA ALA A 185 -26.08 -24.29 -4.34
C ALA A 185 -25.96 -25.72 -4.91
N SER A 186 -24.80 -26.37 -4.75
CA SER A 186 -24.57 -27.75 -5.15
C SER A 186 -25.43 -28.71 -4.35
N ALA A 187 -25.53 -28.56 -3.04
CA ALA A 187 -26.40 -29.39 -2.19
C ALA A 187 -27.87 -29.26 -2.57
N LEU A 188 -28.31 -28.04 -2.88
CA LEU A 188 -29.70 -27.79 -3.34
C LEU A 188 -30.00 -28.42 -4.69
N TYR A 189 -29.05 -28.38 -5.61
CA TYR A 189 -29.16 -28.98 -6.93
C TYR A 189 -29.31 -30.52 -6.85
N HIS A 190 -28.53 -31.16 -5.98
CA HIS A 190 -28.50 -32.61 -5.85
C HIS A 190 -29.65 -33.20 -5.01
N GLN A 191 -30.17 -32.46 -4.02
CA GLN A 191 -31.09 -33.01 -3.01
C GLN A 191 -32.53 -32.54 -3.13
N LYS A 192 -32.90 -31.67 -4.06
CA LYS A 192 -34.28 -31.13 -4.22
C LYS A 192 -34.91 -30.67 -2.90
N ILE A 193 -34.14 -29.95 -2.08
CA ILE A 193 -34.53 -29.49 -0.75
C ILE A 193 -35.70 -28.50 -0.84
N VAL A 194 -36.62 -28.55 0.16
CA VAL A 194 -37.84 -27.77 0.24
C VAL A 194 -37.63 -26.26 0.00
N LEU A 195 -38.41 -25.71 -0.91
CA LEU A 195 -38.31 -24.40 -1.53
C LEU A 195 -38.03 -23.22 -0.56
N GLU A 196 -38.69 -23.19 0.59
CA GLU A 196 -38.59 -22.04 1.53
C GLU A 196 -37.25 -21.95 2.24
N LYS A 197 -36.67 -23.07 2.67
CA LYS A 197 -35.35 -23.10 3.32
C LYS A 197 -34.24 -22.80 2.33
N VAL A 198 -34.42 -23.17 1.09
CA VAL A 198 -33.53 -22.92 -0.03
C VAL A 198 -33.40 -21.40 -0.30
N ASN A 199 -34.52 -20.72 -0.43
CA ASN A 199 -34.56 -19.28 -0.71
C ASN A 199 -33.92 -18.48 0.41
N LEU A 200 -34.14 -18.81 1.67
CA LEU A 200 -33.56 -18.13 2.81
C LEU A 200 -32.01 -18.28 2.84
N LEU A 201 -31.51 -19.50 2.60
CA LEU A 201 -30.06 -19.76 2.56
C LEU A 201 -29.40 -19.07 1.37
N ASN A 202 -30.01 -19.10 0.20
CA ASN A 202 -29.53 -18.40 -0.98
C ASN A 202 -29.48 -16.90 -0.76
N GLU A 203 -30.54 -16.31 -0.23
CA GLU A 203 -30.59 -14.86 0.04
C GLU A 203 -29.50 -14.44 1.01
N THR A 204 -29.30 -15.16 2.13
CA THR A 204 -28.27 -14.88 3.12
C THR A 204 -26.87 -15.00 2.50
N THR A 205 -26.62 -16.07 1.73
CA THR A 205 -25.32 -16.31 1.11
C THR A 205 -25.02 -15.28 0.02
N ASN A 206 -26.01 -14.92 -0.78
CA ASN A 206 -25.89 -13.90 -1.82
C ASN A 206 -25.60 -12.51 -1.21
N ASN A 207 -26.25 -12.19 -0.11
CA ASN A 207 -25.99 -10.94 0.61
C ASN A 207 -24.55 -10.89 1.17
N MET A 208 -24.03 -11.99 1.70
CA MET A 208 -22.66 -12.11 2.15
C MET A 208 -21.67 -11.90 1.00
N ILE A 209 -21.89 -12.53 -0.14
CA ILE A 209 -21.00 -12.40 -1.31
C ILE A 209 -21.07 -10.99 -1.88
N ALA A 210 -22.25 -10.41 -2.03
CA ALA A 210 -22.43 -9.06 -2.52
C ALA A 210 -21.74 -8.04 -1.61
N ALA A 211 -21.92 -8.16 -0.29
CA ALA A 211 -21.27 -7.29 0.69
C ALA A 211 -19.73 -7.41 0.65
N THR A 212 -19.22 -8.64 0.54
CA THR A 212 -17.78 -8.91 0.47
C THR A 212 -17.16 -8.38 -0.82
N SER A 213 -17.82 -8.62 -1.96
CA SER A 213 -17.37 -8.12 -3.27
C SER A 213 -17.36 -6.61 -3.33
N LYS A 214 -18.38 -5.94 -2.77
CA LYS A 214 -18.43 -4.47 -2.70
C LYS A 214 -17.29 -3.92 -1.85
N MET A 215 -17.05 -4.50 -0.69
CA MET A 215 -15.98 -4.08 0.22
C MET A 215 -14.61 -4.21 -0.43
N LEU A 216 -14.36 -5.31 -1.13
CA LEU A 216 -13.10 -5.54 -1.85
C LEU A 216 -12.90 -4.52 -2.98
N LYS A 217 -13.96 -4.21 -3.74
CA LYS A 217 -13.92 -3.20 -4.80
C LYS A 217 -13.64 -1.80 -4.26
N ASP A 218 -14.29 -1.40 -3.19
CA ASP A 218 -14.12 -0.08 -2.56
C ASP A 218 -12.70 0.09 -2.01
N GLN A 219 -12.15 -0.93 -1.36
CA GLN A 219 -10.78 -0.93 -0.87
C GLN A 219 -9.74 -0.89 -1.99
N GLY A 220 -9.92 -1.66 -3.04
CA GLY A 220 -9.04 -1.65 -4.20
C GLY A 220 -9.00 -0.27 -4.88
N ALA A 221 -10.14 0.39 -5.06
CA ALA A 221 -10.23 1.73 -5.64
C ALA A 221 -9.54 2.78 -4.75
N GLU A 222 -9.69 2.70 -3.43
CA GLU A 222 -9.05 3.63 -2.50
C GLU A 222 -7.53 3.46 -2.46
N ILE A 223 -7.03 2.23 -2.47
CA ILE A 223 -5.61 1.94 -2.55
C ILE A 223 -5.01 2.49 -3.85
N GLN A 224 -5.68 2.32 -4.98
CA GLN A 224 -5.25 2.90 -6.26
C GLN A 224 -5.21 4.43 -6.21
N LYS A 225 -6.21 5.08 -5.63
CA LYS A 225 -6.22 6.53 -5.44
C LYS A 225 -5.05 7.01 -4.58
N GLN A 226 -4.76 6.34 -3.49
CA GLN A 226 -3.63 6.66 -2.62
C GLN A 226 -2.29 6.49 -3.35
N ALA A 227 -2.11 5.42 -4.11
CA ALA A 227 -0.93 5.18 -4.91
C ALA A 227 -0.72 6.27 -5.99
N ILE A 228 -1.79 6.70 -6.66
CA ILE A 228 -1.76 7.79 -7.65
C ILE A 228 -1.40 9.11 -6.97
N CYS A 229 -2.00 9.44 -5.83
CA CYS A 229 -1.67 10.64 -5.06
C CYS A 229 -0.18 10.67 -4.65
N LEU A 230 0.40 9.55 -4.26
CA LEU A 230 1.82 9.43 -3.93
C LEU A 230 2.73 9.71 -5.14
N LEU A 231 2.36 9.22 -6.32
CA LEU A 231 3.10 9.47 -7.56
C LEU A 231 3.09 10.95 -7.96
N TYR A 232 1.98 11.65 -7.71
CA TYR A 232 1.84 13.08 -8.05
C TYR A 232 2.40 14.02 -6.98
N THR A 233 2.53 13.60 -5.74
CA THR A 233 3.10 14.40 -4.64
C THR A 233 4.58 14.19 -4.42
N SER A 234 5.20 13.21 -5.09
CA SER A 234 6.64 13.02 -5.07
C SER A 234 7.30 14.19 -5.80
N PRO A 235 8.20 14.96 -5.15
CA PRO A 235 8.91 16.03 -5.84
C PRO A 235 9.73 15.42 -6.97
N SER A 236 9.58 15.97 -8.18
CA SER A 236 10.44 15.62 -9.31
C SER A 236 11.89 15.85 -8.95
N PRO A 237 12.81 14.91 -9.27
CA PRO A 237 14.24 15.11 -9.03
C PRO A 237 14.79 16.33 -9.77
#